data_896cc35a0f312a7ab31af66bc4d6fd56
#
_entry.id   896cc35a0f312a7ab31af66bc4d6fd56
#
_cell.length_a   1.000
_cell.length_b   1.000
_cell.length_c   1.000
_cell.angle_alpha   90.00
_cell.angle_beta   90.00
_cell.angle_gamma   90.00
#
_symmetry.space_group_name_H-M   'P 1'
#
loop_
_entity.id
_entity.type
_entity.pdbx_description
1 polymer ?
#
loop_
_entity_poly.entity_id
_entity_poly.type
_entity_poly.pdbx_seq_one_letter_code
_entity_poly.pdbx_strand_id
1 'polypeptide(L)'
;MFKYSKTNLFHRLKSLLNQQQGSSIVLIGLSMAGLMAMTGLVIDLGGVYVAKTQLQKAANAAVLSGAQELTYSETAVRNIVSDVLSQHGEQGSLLEQQVEMEQKVLVRLQRPVTLVFSGLFGLNELPVEVKATAVLESMGRATGVAPLGIDDAVPLVYGQEYKLKVDETEVDTGNFGILALGGGGSSTYEMNLKYGYQNEIKVGNIIDTQTGNVVGKTKTGVQERIDQCPYPVGETHHRDCARVILIPVYTPYNVESNQVKQVKITGFAYFYISAPMDDHDKTISGFFIKRAGTGFNEPSVENNGAYSIRLTE
;
A
#
# COMPACT_ATOMS: atom_id res chain seq x y z
N MET A 1 -10.94 -74.47 -49.57
CA MET A 1 -12.04 -74.26 -48.66
C MET A 1 -11.48 -74.34 -47.23
N PHE A 2 -10.92 -73.22 -46.67
CA PHE A 2 -10.32 -73.20 -45.36
C PHE A 2 -11.29 -72.46 -44.41
N LYS A 3 -11.95 -73.21 -43.54
CA LYS A 3 -12.77 -72.67 -42.41
C LYS A 3 -11.81 -72.37 -41.25
N TYR A 4 -11.36 -71.15 -41.09
CA TYR A 4 -10.67 -70.74 -39.85
C TYR A 4 -11.67 -70.62 -38.71
N SER A 5 -11.53 -71.46 -37.71
CA SER A 5 -12.35 -71.53 -36.54
C SER A 5 -12.06 -70.34 -35.59
N LYS A 6 -12.97 -69.37 -35.56
CA LYS A 6 -12.97 -68.23 -34.60
C LYS A 6 -13.14 -68.63 -33.15
N THR A 7 -13.41 -69.89 -32.86
CA THR A 7 -13.67 -70.41 -31.49
C THR A 7 -12.42 -70.58 -30.64
N ASN A 8 -11.24 -70.70 -31.24
CA ASN A 8 -10.00 -70.92 -30.46
C ASN A 8 -9.41 -69.65 -29.82
N LEU A 9 -9.70 -68.48 -30.32
CA LEU A 9 -9.15 -67.24 -29.77
C LEU A 9 -9.86 -66.84 -28.45
N PHE A 10 -11.19 -66.96 -28.42
CA PHE A 10 -12.00 -66.67 -27.24
C PHE A 10 -11.73 -67.65 -26.08
N HIS A 11 -11.49 -68.94 -26.39
CA HIS A 11 -11.10 -69.91 -25.35
C HIS A 11 -9.72 -69.67 -24.79
N ARG A 12 -8.76 -69.27 -25.62
CA ARG A 12 -7.41 -68.90 -25.13
C ARG A 12 -7.41 -67.62 -24.30
N LEU A 13 -8.20 -66.61 -24.65
CA LEU A 13 -8.35 -65.41 -23.84
C LEU A 13 -9.03 -65.72 -22.50
N LYS A 14 -10.05 -66.61 -22.50
CA LYS A 14 -10.74 -67.01 -21.26
C LYS A 14 -9.87 -67.90 -20.36
N SER A 15 -8.99 -68.69 -20.91
CA SER A 15 -8.01 -69.51 -20.12
C SER A 15 -6.90 -68.64 -19.53
N LEU A 16 -6.49 -67.56 -20.22
CA LEU A 16 -5.51 -66.56 -19.70
C LEU A 16 -6.12 -65.76 -18.56
N LEU A 17 -7.42 -65.45 -18.59
CA LEU A 17 -8.13 -64.74 -17.53
C LEU A 17 -8.36 -65.61 -16.29
N ASN A 18 -8.32 -66.98 -16.42
CA ASN A 18 -8.53 -67.92 -15.31
C ASN A 18 -7.20 -68.39 -14.66
N GLN A 19 -6.03 -68.03 -15.17
CA GLN A 19 -4.76 -68.33 -14.54
C GLN A 19 -4.47 -67.28 -13.48
N GLN A 20 -4.83 -67.55 -12.22
CA GLN A 20 -4.67 -66.67 -11.08
C GLN A 20 -3.18 -66.37 -10.73
N GLN A 21 -2.23 -67.11 -11.23
CA GLN A 21 -0.83 -66.97 -10.89
C GLN A 21 -0.12 -65.78 -11.62
N GLY A 22 -0.67 -65.22 -12.70
CA GLY A 22 -0.15 -64.04 -13.37
C GLY A 22 -0.89 -62.73 -13.05
N SER A 23 -2.10 -62.84 -12.49
CA SER A 23 -3.01 -61.69 -12.26
C SER A 23 -2.47 -60.73 -11.21
N SER A 24 -1.82 -61.23 -10.14
CA SER A 24 -1.29 -60.39 -9.05
C SER A 24 -0.18 -59.45 -9.49
N ILE A 25 0.70 -59.90 -10.38
CA ILE A 25 1.83 -59.09 -10.85
C ILE A 25 1.36 -57.94 -11.77
N VAL A 26 0.36 -58.19 -12.60
CA VAL A 26 -0.29 -57.17 -13.45
C VAL A 26 -1.04 -56.18 -12.59
N LEU A 27 -1.74 -56.62 -11.56
CA LEU A 27 -2.47 -55.77 -10.65
C LEU A 27 -1.53 -54.88 -9.82
N ILE A 28 -0.41 -55.42 -9.34
CA ILE A 28 0.63 -54.68 -8.63
C ILE A 28 1.27 -53.65 -9.57
N GLY A 29 1.60 -54.02 -10.81
CA GLY A 29 2.17 -53.13 -11.81
C GLY A 29 1.23 -51.96 -12.13
N LEU A 30 -0.08 -52.22 -12.37
CA LEU A 30 -1.08 -51.20 -12.59
C LEU A 30 -1.29 -50.31 -11.36
N SER A 31 -1.29 -50.89 -10.15
CA SER A 31 -1.39 -50.10 -8.92
C SER A 31 -0.20 -49.20 -8.71
N MET A 32 1.03 -49.69 -8.95
CA MET A 32 2.25 -48.86 -8.88
C MET A 32 2.25 -47.74 -9.94
N ALA A 33 1.86 -48.05 -11.17
CA ALA A 33 1.74 -47.04 -12.21
C ALA A 33 0.71 -45.96 -11.86
N GLY A 34 -0.44 -46.33 -11.29
CA GLY A 34 -1.44 -45.41 -10.79
C GLY A 34 -0.94 -44.51 -9.66
N LEU A 35 -0.21 -45.10 -8.68
CA LEU A 35 0.40 -44.34 -7.60
C LEU A 35 1.45 -43.36 -8.10
N MET A 36 2.30 -43.77 -9.05
CA MET A 36 3.31 -42.90 -9.66
C MET A 36 2.65 -41.75 -10.43
N ALA A 37 1.58 -42.02 -11.19
CA ALA A 37 0.84 -40.99 -11.91
C ALA A 37 0.20 -39.96 -10.95
N MET A 38 -0.42 -40.43 -9.86
CA MET A 38 -0.97 -39.54 -8.82
C MET A 38 0.11 -38.70 -8.14
N THR A 39 1.24 -39.31 -7.76
CA THR A 39 2.37 -38.57 -7.15
C THR A 39 2.92 -37.54 -8.12
N GLY A 40 3.08 -37.86 -9.38
CA GLY A 40 3.54 -36.94 -10.41
C GLY A 40 2.61 -35.74 -10.59
N LEU A 41 1.29 -35.97 -10.61
CA LEU A 41 0.29 -34.91 -10.69
C LEU A 41 0.36 -33.97 -9.46
N VAL A 42 0.53 -34.52 -8.25
CA VAL A 42 0.67 -33.71 -7.04
C VAL A 42 1.91 -32.83 -7.09
N ILE A 43 3.05 -33.34 -7.62
CA ILE A 43 4.28 -32.56 -7.77
C ILE A 43 4.08 -31.41 -8.77
N ASP A 44 3.49 -31.68 -9.92
CA ASP A 44 3.24 -30.65 -10.95
C ASP A 44 2.28 -29.57 -10.44
N LEU A 45 1.15 -29.96 -9.79
CA LEU A 45 0.21 -29.02 -9.21
C LEU A 45 0.83 -28.21 -8.06
N GLY A 46 1.66 -28.86 -7.24
CA GLY A 46 2.43 -28.18 -6.19
C GLY A 46 3.37 -27.11 -6.77
N GLY A 47 4.08 -27.44 -7.84
CA GLY A 47 4.95 -26.52 -8.57
C GLY A 47 4.19 -25.31 -9.14
N VAL A 48 3.04 -25.55 -9.76
CA VAL A 48 2.15 -24.49 -10.28
C VAL A 48 1.65 -23.60 -9.15
N TYR A 49 1.23 -24.20 -8.02
CA TYR A 49 0.75 -23.42 -6.85
C TYR A 49 1.84 -22.52 -6.27
N VAL A 50 3.05 -23.06 -6.09
CA VAL A 50 4.21 -22.28 -5.60
C VAL A 50 4.53 -21.13 -6.57
N ALA A 51 4.60 -21.41 -7.86
CA ALA A 51 4.85 -20.40 -8.90
C ALA A 51 3.77 -19.29 -8.87
N LYS A 52 2.49 -19.65 -8.81
CA LYS A 52 1.38 -18.69 -8.70
C LYS A 52 1.50 -17.81 -7.47
N THR A 53 1.83 -18.41 -6.31
CA THR A 53 1.96 -17.67 -5.06
C THR A 53 3.14 -16.69 -5.10
N GLN A 54 4.27 -17.10 -5.67
CA GLN A 54 5.43 -16.22 -5.83
C GLN A 54 5.13 -15.06 -6.79
N LEU A 55 4.53 -15.37 -7.93
CA LEU A 55 4.14 -14.39 -8.94
C LEU A 55 3.13 -13.37 -8.37
N GLN A 56 2.14 -13.82 -7.58
CA GLN A 56 1.17 -12.95 -6.92
C GLN A 56 1.84 -12.03 -5.88
N LYS A 57 2.80 -12.56 -5.10
CA LYS A 57 3.58 -11.74 -4.15
C LYS A 57 4.36 -10.64 -4.87
N ALA A 58 5.00 -10.97 -5.99
CA ALA A 58 5.73 -10.00 -6.81
C ALA A 58 4.79 -8.93 -7.38
N ALA A 59 3.63 -9.33 -7.91
CA ALA A 59 2.61 -8.42 -8.42
C ALA A 59 2.09 -7.47 -7.33
N ASN A 60 1.75 -8.02 -6.15
CA ASN A 60 1.27 -7.23 -5.01
C ASN A 60 2.32 -6.23 -4.53
N ALA A 61 3.57 -6.67 -4.39
CA ALA A 61 4.68 -5.78 -4.00
C ALA A 61 4.88 -4.66 -5.03
N ALA A 62 4.85 -4.98 -6.32
CA ALA A 62 5.04 -4.03 -7.41
C ALA A 62 3.94 -2.95 -7.43
N VAL A 63 2.65 -3.34 -7.32
CA VAL A 63 1.55 -2.37 -7.31
C VAL A 63 1.53 -1.53 -6.03
N LEU A 64 1.83 -2.10 -4.85
CA LEU A 64 1.87 -1.35 -3.60
C LEU A 64 3.01 -0.32 -3.59
N SER A 65 4.18 -0.69 -4.11
CA SER A 65 5.31 0.23 -4.24
C SER A 65 5.06 1.29 -5.31
N GLY A 66 4.55 0.90 -6.48
CA GLY A 66 4.20 1.82 -7.55
C GLY A 66 3.09 2.80 -7.17
N ALA A 67 2.09 2.35 -6.40
CA ALA A 67 1.00 3.21 -5.94
C ALA A 67 1.47 4.38 -5.05
N GLN A 68 2.63 4.25 -4.43
CA GLN A 68 3.22 5.34 -3.67
C GLN A 68 3.60 6.54 -4.54
N GLU A 69 3.87 6.34 -5.81
CA GLU A 69 4.27 7.38 -6.76
C GLU A 69 3.10 7.92 -7.61
N LEU A 70 1.87 7.43 -7.39
CA LEU A 70 0.67 7.87 -8.13
C LEU A 70 0.32 9.35 -7.93
N THR A 71 0.87 10.00 -6.91
CA THR A 71 0.70 11.44 -6.68
C THR A 71 1.88 12.26 -7.21
N TYR A 72 2.90 11.64 -7.77
CA TYR A 72 4.11 12.31 -8.25
C TYR A 72 4.23 12.26 -9.78
N SER A 73 4.51 11.09 -10.38
CA SER A 73 4.60 10.97 -11.83
C SER A 73 4.37 9.53 -12.32
N GLU A 74 3.78 9.40 -13.50
CA GLU A 74 3.56 8.10 -14.15
C GLU A 74 4.88 7.37 -14.42
N THR A 75 5.92 8.12 -14.83
CA THR A 75 7.26 7.55 -15.06
C THR A 75 7.83 6.95 -13.78
N ALA A 76 7.69 7.62 -12.63
CA ALA A 76 8.13 7.09 -11.34
C ALA A 76 7.37 5.80 -10.98
N VAL A 77 6.04 5.77 -11.18
CA VAL A 77 5.23 4.56 -10.97
C VAL A 77 5.77 3.40 -11.80
N ARG A 78 5.99 3.62 -13.10
CA ARG A 78 6.48 2.58 -14.02
C ARG A 78 7.88 2.07 -13.64
N ASN A 79 8.78 2.97 -13.27
CA ASN A 79 10.14 2.63 -12.86
C ASN A 79 10.12 1.78 -11.58
N ILE A 80 9.38 2.21 -10.55
CA ILE A 80 9.28 1.46 -9.28
C ILE A 80 8.68 0.08 -9.50
N VAL A 81 7.62 -0.04 -10.31
CA VAL A 81 7.03 -1.35 -10.66
C VAL A 81 8.07 -2.25 -11.32
N SER A 82 8.81 -1.74 -12.31
CA SER A 82 9.87 -2.49 -13.02
C SER A 82 10.99 -2.93 -12.07
N ASP A 83 11.45 -2.04 -11.19
CA ASP A 83 12.51 -2.30 -10.23
C ASP A 83 12.10 -3.39 -9.22
N VAL A 84 10.88 -3.31 -8.68
CA VAL A 84 10.36 -4.31 -7.75
C VAL A 84 10.22 -5.68 -8.44
N LEU A 85 9.69 -5.72 -9.67
CA LEU A 85 9.60 -6.96 -10.44
C LEU A 85 10.99 -7.55 -10.75
N SER A 86 11.97 -6.71 -11.05
CA SER A 86 13.37 -7.13 -11.24
C SER A 86 13.97 -7.75 -9.97
N GLN A 87 13.75 -7.13 -8.80
CA GLN A 87 14.21 -7.65 -7.51
C GLN A 87 13.57 -9.00 -7.15
N HIS A 88 12.35 -9.26 -7.62
CA HIS A 88 11.67 -10.56 -7.49
C HIS A 88 12.03 -11.57 -8.59
N GLY A 89 12.86 -11.19 -9.58
CA GLY A 89 13.22 -12.03 -10.73
C GLY A 89 12.06 -12.22 -11.72
N GLU A 90 11.06 -11.34 -11.69
CA GLU A 90 9.82 -11.44 -12.49
C GLU A 90 9.69 -10.31 -13.54
N GLN A 91 10.78 -9.62 -13.88
CA GLN A 91 10.75 -8.54 -14.87
C GLN A 91 10.24 -9.03 -16.24
N GLY A 92 10.62 -10.25 -16.65
CA GLY A 92 10.16 -10.87 -17.91
C GLY A 92 8.71 -11.38 -17.87
N SER A 93 8.07 -11.38 -16.71
CA SER A 93 6.70 -11.87 -16.53
C SER A 93 5.64 -10.77 -16.73
N LEU A 94 6.04 -9.50 -16.89
CA LEU A 94 5.11 -8.38 -17.04
C LEU A 94 4.35 -8.46 -18.35
N LEU A 95 3.04 -8.72 -18.29
CA LEU A 95 2.15 -8.76 -19.45
C LEU A 95 1.48 -7.40 -19.70
N GLU A 96 1.03 -6.74 -18.64
CA GLU A 96 0.30 -5.48 -18.72
C GLU A 96 0.56 -4.62 -17.50
N GLN A 97 0.67 -3.31 -17.70
CA GLN A 97 0.71 -2.30 -16.64
C GLN A 97 -0.21 -1.14 -17.01
N GLN A 98 -1.21 -0.88 -16.19
CA GLN A 98 -2.08 0.29 -16.31
C GLN A 98 -1.83 1.24 -15.14
N VAL A 99 -1.70 2.54 -15.44
CA VAL A 99 -1.49 3.59 -14.44
C VAL A 99 -2.55 4.66 -14.66
N GLU A 100 -3.34 4.92 -13.63
CA GLU A 100 -4.27 6.04 -13.56
C GLU A 100 -3.83 6.93 -12.40
N MET A 101 -3.20 8.06 -12.73
CA MET A 101 -2.63 8.97 -11.74
C MET A 101 -3.68 9.41 -10.72
N GLU A 102 -3.28 9.51 -9.46
CA GLU A 102 -4.12 9.82 -8.30
C GLU A 102 -5.27 8.82 -8.04
N GLN A 103 -5.29 7.69 -8.72
CA GLN A 103 -6.35 6.69 -8.58
C GLN A 103 -5.81 5.29 -8.31
N LYS A 104 -5.17 4.66 -9.31
CA LYS A 104 -4.76 3.26 -9.20
C LYS A 104 -3.58 2.89 -10.10
N VAL A 105 -2.92 1.81 -9.73
CA VAL A 105 -2.00 1.06 -10.57
C VAL A 105 -2.42 -0.41 -10.61
N LEU A 106 -2.42 -0.98 -11.81
CA LEU A 106 -2.73 -2.38 -12.08
C LEU A 106 -1.54 -3.02 -12.78
N VAL A 107 -1.19 -4.23 -12.34
CA VAL A 107 -0.17 -5.06 -12.97
C VAL A 107 -0.74 -6.45 -13.21
N ARG A 108 -0.49 -6.98 -14.41
CA ARG A 108 -0.79 -8.35 -14.79
C ARG A 108 0.52 -9.04 -15.18
N LEU A 109 0.79 -10.16 -14.53
CA LEU A 109 1.99 -10.96 -14.78
C LEU A 109 1.60 -12.33 -15.31
N GLN A 110 2.43 -12.86 -16.21
CA GLN A 110 2.30 -14.21 -16.75
C GLN A 110 3.66 -14.87 -16.82
N ARG A 111 3.75 -16.11 -16.35
CA ARG A 111 4.96 -16.94 -16.44
C ARG A 111 4.60 -18.38 -16.82
N PRO A 112 5.28 -18.99 -17.80
CA PRO A 112 5.15 -20.42 -18.06
C PRO A 112 5.79 -21.21 -16.91
N VAL A 113 5.10 -22.26 -16.47
CA VAL A 113 5.60 -23.21 -15.45
C VAL A 113 5.78 -24.57 -16.12
N THR A 114 6.99 -25.09 -16.10
CA THR A 114 7.31 -26.40 -16.65
C THR A 114 6.69 -27.51 -15.80
N LEU A 115 6.01 -28.46 -16.45
CA LEU A 115 5.41 -29.62 -15.85
C LEU A 115 6.28 -30.84 -16.13
N VAL A 116 6.72 -31.52 -15.05
CA VAL A 116 7.68 -32.62 -15.17
C VAL A 116 6.97 -33.93 -15.54
N PHE A 117 5.91 -34.28 -14.82
CA PHE A 117 5.19 -35.53 -15.00
C PHE A 117 4.10 -35.43 -16.07
N SER A 118 3.39 -34.31 -16.14
CA SER A 118 2.37 -34.06 -17.16
C SER A 118 3.00 -33.95 -18.56
N GLY A 119 4.30 -33.61 -18.64
CA GLY A 119 5.10 -33.62 -19.87
C GLY A 119 5.16 -34.97 -20.55
N LEU A 120 5.08 -36.09 -19.80
CA LEU A 120 4.99 -37.44 -20.34
C LEU A 120 3.72 -37.67 -21.17
N PHE A 121 2.69 -36.85 -20.95
CA PHE A 121 1.40 -36.88 -21.65
C PHE A 121 1.26 -35.73 -22.67
N GLY A 122 2.36 -35.00 -22.95
CA GLY A 122 2.39 -33.90 -23.94
C GLY A 122 2.05 -32.53 -23.39
N LEU A 123 1.83 -32.39 -22.06
CA LEU A 123 1.60 -31.11 -21.38
C LEU A 123 2.90 -30.63 -20.73
N ASN A 124 3.76 -29.96 -21.49
CA ASN A 124 5.10 -29.58 -21.04
C ASN A 124 5.11 -28.32 -20.18
N GLU A 125 4.22 -27.37 -20.44
CA GLU A 125 4.15 -26.07 -19.75
C GLU A 125 2.71 -25.64 -19.52
N LEU A 126 2.51 -24.91 -18.41
CA LEU A 126 1.24 -24.27 -18.07
C LEU A 126 1.49 -22.77 -17.85
N PRO A 127 0.85 -21.85 -18.62
CA PRO A 127 0.94 -20.42 -18.33
C PRO A 127 0.18 -20.10 -17.03
N VAL A 128 0.87 -19.52 -16.08
CA VAL A 128 0.31 -19.03 -14.83
C VAL A 128 0.18 -17.52 -14.91
N GLU A 129 -1.02 -17.02 -14.79
CA GLU A 129 -1.34 -15.60 -14.81
C GLU A 129 -1.82 -15.13 -13.44
N VAL A 130 -1.42 -13.92 -13.04
CA VAL A 130 -1.88 -13.23 -11.84
C VAL A 130 -2.13 -11.76 -12.15
N LYS A 131 -3.01 -11.16 -11.36
CA LYS A 131 -3.36 -9.75 -11.43
C LYS A 131 -3.26 -9.15 -10.03
N ALA A 132 -2.77 -7.92 -9.93
CA ALA A 132 -2.82 -7.13 -8.72
C ALA A 132 -3.19 -5.68 -9.06
N THR A 133 -3.95 -5.06 -8.18
CA THR A 133 -4.34 -3.65 -8.31
C THR A 133 -4.18 -2.98 -6.96
N ALA A 134 -3.53 -1.83 -6.93
CA ALA A 134 -3.49 -0.94 -5.76
C ALA A 134 -4.21 0.37 -6.09
N VAL A 135 -5.07 0.80 -5.19
CA VAL A 135 -5.86 2.03 -5.31
C VAL A 135 -5.50 3.02 -4.22
N LEU A 136 -5.58 4.31 -4.54
CA LEU A 136 -5.50 5.39 -3.57
C LEU A 136 -6.89 5.67 -3.02
N GLU A 137 -6.99 5.74 -1.70
CA GLU A 137 -8.21 6.14 -1.00
C GLU A 137 -7.89 7.25 0.00
N SER A 138 -8.86 8.13 0.31
CA SER A 138 -8.67 9.18 1.29
C SER A 138 -8.29 8.61 2.66
N MET A 139 -7.28 9.20 3.28
CA MET A 139 -6.79 8.76 4.58
C MET A 139 -7.76 9.17 5.68
N GLY A 140 -8.31 8.19 6.40
CA GLY A 140 -9.26 8.43 7.49
C GLY A 140 -8.69 8.19 8.88
N ARG A 141 -7.54 7.50 8.99
CA ARG A 141 -6.80 7.32 10.25
C ARG A 141 -5.31 7.16 10.00
N ALA A 142 -4.51 7.66 10.93
CA ALA A 142 -3.06 7.68 10.80
C ALA A 142 -2.35 7.76 12.14
N THR A 143 -1.07 7.41 12.13
CA THR A 143 -0.06 7.71 13.15
C THR A 143 0.97 8.67 12.57
N GLY A 144 1.86 9.21 13.40
CA GLY A 144 2.89 10.15 12.93
C GLY A 144 2.36 11.56 12.63
N VAL A 145 1.19 11.88 13.13
CA VAL A 145 0.48 13.15 12.89
C VAL A 145 1.16 14.29 13.66
N ALA A 146 1.45 15.40 12.99
CA ALA A 146 2.00 16.59 13.64
C ALA A 146 0.88 17.37 14.38
N PRO A 147 1.21 18.08 15.50
CA PRO A 147 0.23 18.75 16.33
C PRO A 147 -0.18 20.13 15.77
N LEU A 148 -0.30 20.23 14.46
CA LEU A 148 -0.76 21.38 13.70
C LEU A 148 -1.98 20.95 12.91
N GLY A 149 -3.03 21.73 12.90
CA GLY A 149 -4.27 21.40 12.17
C GLY A 149 -4.73 22.55 11.28
N ILE A 150 -5.51 22.23 10.27
CA ILE A 150 -6.15 23.19 9.38
C ILE A 150 -7.67 23.02 9.42
N ASP A 151 -8.39 24.14 9.44
CA ASP A 151 -9.85 24.15 9.35
C ASP A 151 -10.30 23.65 7.97
N ASP A 152 -11.29 22.77 7.91
CA ASP A 152 -11.84 22.22 6.66
C ASP A 152 -12.57 23.25 5.80
N ALA A 153 -12.94 24.40 6.36
CA ALA A 153 -13.46 25.53 5.61
C ALA A 153 -12.41 26.19 4.69
N VAL A 154 -11.12 25.89 4.90
CA VAL A 154 -10.02 26.43 4.07
C VAL A 154 -9.82 25.56 2.83
N PRO A 155 -10.08 26.07 1.62
CA PRO A 155 -9.80 25.32 0.41
C PRO A 155 -8.30 25.04 0.28
N LEU A 156 -7.92 23.77 0.12
CA LEU A 156 -6.53 23.39 -0.07
C LEU A 156 -6.13 23.50 -1.55
N VAL A 157 -5.32 24.51 -1.88
CA VAL A 157 -4.72 24.66 -3.21
C VAL A 157 -3.30 24.13 -3.16
N TYR A 158 -3.07 22.99 -3.83
CA TYR A 158 -1.77 22.32 -3.80
C TYR A 158 -0.70 23.12 -4.54
N GLY A 159 0.49 23.21 -3.90
CA GLY A 159 1.61 24.00 -4.44
C GLY A 159 1.52 25.51 -4.19
N GLN A 160 0.41 26.02 -3.64
CA GLN A 160 0.31 27.39 -3.17
C GLN A 160 0.93 27.52 -1.78
N GLU A 161 1.62 28.64 -1.52
CA GLU A 161 2.19 28.92 -0.21
C GLU A 161 1.10 29.27 0.81
N TYR A 162 1.20 28.65 1.99
CA TYR A 162 0.42 28.92 3.18
C TYR A 162 1.32 29.31 4.32
N LYS A 163 0.82 30.20 5.18
CA LYS A 163 1.46 30.60 6.43
C LYS A 163 0.62 30.12 7.59
N LEU A 164 1.14 29.10 8.30
CA LEU A 164 0.50 28.52 9.49
C LEU A 164 0.86 29.38 10.70
N LYS A 165 -0.10 30.13 11.26
CA LYS A 165 0.15 31.00 12.41
C LYS A 165 0.18 30.20 13.72
N VAL A 166 1.15 30.47 14.60
CA VAL A 166 1.41 29.72 15.83
C VAL A 166 1.12 30.55 17.09
N ASP A 167 0.50 31.72 16.96
CA ASP A 167 0.22 32.62 18.09
C ASP A 167 -1.17 32.43 18.68
N GLU A 168 -1.27 32.39 20.01
CA GLU A 168 -2.53 32.24 20.76
C GLU A 168 -3.41 33.48 20.76
N THR A 169 -2.83 34.66 20.47
CA THR A 169 -3.51 35.96 20.74
C THR A 169 -4.48 36.39 19.65
N GLU A 170 -4.48 35.73 18.51
CA GLU A 170 -5.40 36.04 17.40
C GLU A 170 -6.07 34.77 16.85
N VAL A 171 -6.95 34.19 17.65
CA VAL A 171 -7.96 33.24 17.14
C VAL A 171 -9.17 34.03 16.61
N ASP A 172 -8.87 35.12 15.90
CA ASP A 172 -9.85 35.77 15.06
C ASP A 172 -9.79 35.06 13.68
N THR A 173 -10.73 34.14 13.45
CA THR A 173 -10.89 33.38 12.18
C THR A 173 -9.64 32.65 11.70
N GLY A 174 -8.84 32.10 12.62
CA GLY A 174 -7.60 31.43 12.31
C GLY A 174 -7.85 30.07 11.67
N ASN A 175 -7.55 29.94 10.41
CA ASN A 175 -7.64 28.74 9.61
C ASN A 175 -6.70 27.61 10.10
N PHE A 176 -5.93 27.84 11.19
CA PHE A 176 -4.95 26.91 11.74
C PHE A 176 -5.05 26.83 13.26
N GLY A 177 -4.91 25.61 13.77
CA GLY A 177 -4.93 25.33 15.20
C GLY A 177 -3.73 24.50 15.65
N ILE A 178 -3.25 24.78 16.84
CA ILE A 178 -2.28 23.95 17.54
C ILE A 178 -3.05 22.93 18.37
N LEU A 179 -2.74 21.65 18.22
CA LEU A 179 -3.51 20.55 18.80
C LEU A 179 -2.75 19.89 19.96
N ALA A 180 -3.47 19.57 21.04
CA ALA A 180 -2.94 18.87 22.20
C ALA A 180 -2.95 17.34 21.99
N LEU A 181 -2.13 16.84 21.06
CA LEU A 181 -2.04 15.41 20.76
C LEU A 181 -1.37 14.67 21.91
N GLY A 182 -2.09 13.75 22.57
CA GLY A 182 -1.58 13.01 23.72
C GLY A 182 -1.57 13.80 25.04
N GLY A 183 -2.30 14.90 25.09
CA GLY A 183 -2.42 15.80 26.24
C GLY A 183 -1.66 17.11 26.07
N GLY A 184 -2.00 18.09 26.93
CA GLY A 184 -1.38 19.42 26.91
C GLY A 184 0.06 19.42 27.43
N GLY A 185 0.82 20.41 26.98
CA GLY A 185 2.19 20.64 27.44
C GLY A 185 3.16 20.92 26.30
N SER A 186 3.99 21.95 26.50
CA SER A 186 4.92 22.42 25.45
C SER A 186 5.99 21.39 25.06
N SER A 187 6.42 20.51 25.97
CA SER A 187 7.37 19.44 25.68
C SER A 187 6.75 18.31 24.85
N THR A 188 5.49 17.90 25.18
CA THR A 188 4.74 16.91 24.41
C THR A 188 4.47 17.43 22.99
N TYR A 189 4.08 18.70 22.89
CA TYR A 189 3.89 19.38 21.61
C TYR A 189 5.18 19.36 20.76
N GLU A 190 6.32 19.76 21.34
CA GLU A 190 7.61 19.76 20.63
C GLU A 190 7.98 18.36 20.11
N MET A 191 7.84 17.33 20.94
CA MET A 191 8.11 15.95 20.55
C MET A 191 7.21 15.49 19.40
N ASN A 192 5.91 15.80 19.49
CA ASN A 192 4.97 15.46 18.44
C ASN A 192 5.22 16.26 17.14
N LEU A 193 5.69 17.49 17.23
CA LEU A 193 6.09 18.26 16.05
C LEU A 193 7.34 17.68 15.39
N LYS A 194 8.34 17.27 16.15
CA LYS A 194 9.60 16.69 15.65
C LYS A 194 9.39 15.31 15.02
N TYR A 195 8.64 14.44 15.67
CA TYR A 195 8.60 13.01 15.31
C TYR A 195 7.22 12.50 14.91
N GLY A 196 6.19 13.33 15.04
CA GLY A 196 4.80 12.94 14.87
C GLY A 196 4.23 12.22 16.10
N TYR A 197 2.93 12.33 16.31
CA TYR A 197 2.21 11.64 17.37
C TYR A 197 2.10 10.14 17.06
N GLN A 198 2.58 9.30 17.96
CA GLN A 198 2.77 7.88 17.71
C GLN A 198 1.50 7.04 17.85
N ASN A 199 0.47 7.56 18.54
CA ASN A 199 -0.81 6.87 18.62
C ASN A 199 -1.70 7.22 17.43
N GLU A 200 -2.65 6.33 17.14
CA GLU A 200 -3.59 6.50 16.04
C GLU A 200 -4.56 7.66 16.30
N ILE A 201 -4.74 8.50 15.30
CA ILE A 201 -5.83 9.48 15.20
C ILE A 201 -6.71 9.08 14.04
N LYS A 202 -8.03 9.22 14.20
CA LYS A 202 -9.01 8.93 13.16
C LYS A 202 -10.03 10.04 13.00
N VAL A 203 -10.63 10.11 11.83
CA VAL A 203 -11.77 10.97 11.54
C VAL A 203 -12.87 10.73 12.57
N GLY A 204 -13.47 11.81 13.08
CA GLY A 204 -14.45 11.81 14.15
C GLY A 204 -13.85 11.94 15.55
N ASN A 205 -12.54 11.82 15.76
CA ASN A 205 -11.93 12.11 17.05
C ASN A 205 -12.12 13.59 17.42
N ILE A 206 -12.41 13.83 18.69
CA ILE A 206 -12.44 15.17 19.28
C ILE A 206 -11.14 15.37 20.03
N ILE A 207 -10.43 16.46 19.73
CA ILE A 207 -9.10 16.77 20.25
C ILE A 207 -9.12 18.18 20.81
N ASP A 208 -8.51 18.35 21.99
CA ASP A 208 -8.33 19.67 22.61
C ASP A 208 -7.30 20.50 21.82
N THR A 209 -7.49 21.80 21.77
CA THR A 209 -6.45 22.72 21.30
C THR A 209 -5.37 22.90 22.36
N GLN A 210 -4.13 23.07 21.93
CA GLN A 210 -3.02 23.35 22.83
C GLN A 210 -3.11 24.79 23.33
N THR A 211 -3.19 24.97 24.63
CA THR A 211 -3.12 26.28 25.30
C THR A 211 -1.68 26.56 25.76
N GLY A 212 -1.28 27.82 25.81
CA GLY A 212 0.04 28.26 26.27
C GLY A 212 1.03 28.54 25.12
N ASN A 213 2.03 29.37 25.42
CA ASN A 213 3.01 29.82 24.43
C ASN A 213 3.94 28.68 23.99
N VAL A 214 3.81 28.24 22.75
CA VAL A 214 4.64 27.19 22.14
C VAL A 214 5.56 27.70 21.03
N VAL A 215 5.62 29.00 20.80
CA VAL A 215 6.39 29.62 19.69
C VAL A 215 7.85 29.15 19.67
N GLY A 216 8.55 29.16 20.80
CA GLY A 216 9.93 28.69 20.88
C GLY A 216 10.08 27.20 20.59
N LYS A 217 9.11 26.38 21.02
CA LYS A 217 9.07 24.94 20.76
C LYS A 217 8.75 24.62 19.29
N THR A 218 7.88 25.43 18.69
CA THR A 218 7.58 25.34 17.26
C THR A 218 8.81 25.65 16.42
N LYS A 219 9.53 26.74 16.74
CA LYS A 219 10.77 27.09 16.06
C LYS A 219 11.79 25.95 16.10
N THR A 220 12.01 25.36 17.27
CA THR A 220 12.91 24.23 17.44
C THR A 220 12.45 23.02 16.64
N GLY A 221 11.16 22.67 16.70
CA GLY A 221 10.61 21.51 15.99
C GLY A 221 10.66 21.66 14.47
N VAL A 222 10.34 22.84 13.96
CA VAL A 222 10.44 23.17 12.52
C VAL A 222 11.87 23.11 12.03
N GLN A 223 12.82 23.70 12.79
CA GLN A 223 14.23 23.66 12.42
C GLN A 223 14.77 22.24 12.37
N GLU A 224 14.45 21.41 13.37
CA GLU A 224 14.80 19.98 13.40
C GLU A 224 14.32 19.24 12.15
N ARG A 225 13.07 19.47 11.73
CA ARG A 225 12.51 18.89 10.49
C ARG A 225 13.27 19.33 9.25
N ILE A 226 13.67 20.59 9.19
CA ILE A 226 14.43 21.14 8.08
C ILE A 226 15.83 20.50 8.03
N ASP A 227 16.51 20.42 9.15
CA ASP A 227 17.87 19.90 9.24
C ASP A 227 17.97 18.40 8.93
N GLN A 228 16.89 17.65 9.20
CA GLN A 228 16.79 16.21 8.91
C GLN A 228 16.45 15.89 7.47
N CYS A 229 16.09 16.86 6.62
CA CYS A 229 15.80 16.61 5.21
C CYS A 229 17.05 16.91 4.35
N PRO A 230 17.69 15.90 3.76
CA PRO A 230 18.93 16.09 3.00
C PRO A 230 18.72 16.63 1.59
N TYR A 231 17.45 16.83 1.18
CA TYR A 231 17.09 17.18 -0.20
C TYR A 231 16.92 18.68 -0.38
N PRO A 232 17.12 19.21 -1.60
CA PRO A 232 16.86 20.61 -1.94
C PRO A 232 15.44 21.04 -1.59
N VAL A 233 15.28 22.31 -1.26
CA VAL A 233 13.97 22.90 -0.98
C VAL A 233 13.07 22.80 -2.23
N GLY A 234 11.84 22.33 -2.05
CA GLY A 234 10.87 22.14 -3.13
C GLY A 234 10.80 20.70 -3.68
N GLU A 235 11.76 19.85 -3.38
CA GLU A 235 11.67 18.43 -3.71
C GLU A 235 10.80 17.67 -2.70
N THR A 236 9.53 17.52 -3.01
CA THR A 236 8.51 17.00 -2.07
C THR A 236 8.26 15.50 -2.19
N HIS A 237 8.80 14.85 -3.22
CA HIS A 237 8.54 13.45 -3.52
C HIS A 237 9.35 12.47 -2.66
N HIS A 238 10.44 12.91 -2.06
CA HIS A 238 11.29 12.05 -1.22
C HIS A 238 10.56 11.59 0.03
N ARG A 239 10.57 10.27 0.27
CA ARG A 239 9.80 9.64 1.34
C ARG A 239 10.36 9.86 2.74
N ASP A 240 11.65 10.05 2.84
CA ASP A 240 12.44 10.26 4.04
C ASP A 240 12.71 11.75 4.35
N CYS A 241 12.16 12.68 3.55
CA CYS A 241 12.28 14.11 3.83
C CYS A 241 11.40 14.51 5.02
N ALA A 242 12.02 14.85 6.14
CA ALA A 242 11.32 15.23 7.37
C ALA A 242 10.54 16.55 7.28
N ARG A 243 10.76 17.39 6.25
CA ARG A 243 9.97 18.60 5.99
C ARG A 243 8.52 18.30 5.66
N VAL A 244 8.21 17.07 5.18
CA VAL A 244 6.84 16.63 4.91
C VAL A 244 6.21 16.14 6.22
N ILE A 245 5.19 16.84 6.67
CA ILE A 245 4.43 16.49 7.88
C ILE A 245 2.99 16.15 7.52
N LEU A 246 2.41 15.18 8.24
CA LEU A 246 0.98 14.86 8.16
C LEU A 246 0.26 15.66 9.21
N ILE A 247 -0.74 16.45 8.81
CA ILE A 247 -1.54 17.27 9.72
C ILE A 247 -3.02 16.90 9.63
N PRO A 248 -3.78 17.02 10.73
CA PRO A 248 -5.22 16.83 10.71
C PRO A 248 -5.92 18.01 10.00
N VAL A 249 -6.98 17.67 9.28
CA VAL A 249 -8.00 18.61 8.84
C VAL A 249 -9.16 18.50 9.83
N TYR A 250 -9.73 19.60 10.27
CA TYR A 250 -10.72 19.60 11.34
C TYR A 250 -11.83 20.62 11.13
N THR A 251 -12.96 20.38 11.77
CA THR A 251 -14.02 21.38 12.03
C THR A 251 -13.95 21.83 13.50
N PRO A 252 -14.09 23.14 13.81
CA PRO A 252 -14.27 23.61 15.20
C PRO A 252 -15.45 22.89 15.87
N TYR A 253 -15.23 22.29 17.04
CA TYR A 253 -16.26 21.52 17.75
C TYR A 253 -16.80 22.24 18.98
N ASN A 254 -15.93 22.79 19.82
CA ASN A 254 -16.30 23.60 20.97
C ASN A 254 -15.59 24.95 20.91
N VAL A 255 -16.40 26.03 20.92
CA VAL A 255 -15.90 27.41 20.84
C VAL A 255 -16.39 28.16 22.06
N GLU A 256 -15.47 28.68 22.88
CA GLU A 256 -15.75 29.46 24.06
C GLU A 256 -15.03 30.82 23.99
N SER A 257 -15.74 31.90 24.21
CA SER A 257 -15.16 33.26 24.23
C SER A 257 -14.31 33.58 22.98
N ASN A 258 -14.78 33.23 21.79
CA ASN A 258 -14.09 33.34 20.49
C ASN A 258 -12.81 32.51 20.38
N GLN A 259 -12.63 31.52 21.25
CA GLN A 259 -11.51 30.58 21.16
C GLN A 259 -12.01 29.16 20.89
N VAL A 260 -11.43 28.49 19.92
CA VAL A 260 -11.68 27.07 19.68
C VAL A 260 -11.00 26.27 20.77
N LYS A 261 -11.77 25.58 21.59
CA LYS A 261 -11.28 24.71 22.69
C LYS A 261 -11.10 23.27 22.24
N GLN A 262 -11.97 22.82 21.35
CA GLN A 262 -11.92 21.46 20.80
C GLN A 262 -12.21 21.49 19.32
N VAL A 263 -11.58 20.56 18.61
CA VAL A 263 -11.77 20.33 17.18
C VAL A 263 -12.20 18.90 16.93
N LYS A 264 -13.03 18.68 15.91
CA LYS A 264 -13.38 17.36 15.40
C LYS A 264 -12.62 17.08 14.13
N ILE A 265 -11.86 16.00 14.08
CA ILE A 265 -11.07 15.63 12.91
C ILE A 265 -12.00 15.18 11.78
N THR A 266 -11.84 15.77 10.60
CA THR A 266 -12.60 15.48 9.37
C THR A 266 -11.76 14.81 8.28
N GLY A 267 -10.41 14.94 8.38
CA GLY A 267 -9.50 14.35 7.41
C GLY A 267 -8.03 14.57 7.77
N PHE A 268 -7.18 14.33 6.79
CA PHE A 268 -5.73 14.54 6.89
C PHE A 268 -5.18 15.20 5.63
N ALA A 269 -4.12 15.98 5.77
CA ALA A 269 -3.41 16.61 4.67
C ALA A 269 -1.90 16.52 4.88
N TYR A 270 -1.12 16.45 3.81
CA TYR A 270 0.33 16.58 3.88
C TYR A 270 0.75 18.03 3.62
N PHE A 271 1.60 18.53 4.51
CA PHE A 271 2.17 19.86 4.43
C PHE A 271 3.69 19.79 4.34
N TYR A 272 4.27 20.49 3.37
CA TYR A 272 5.72 20.60 3.20
C TYR A 272 6.20 21.92 3.77
N ILE A 273 7.13 21.88 4.73
CA ILE A 273 7.74 23.05 5.36
C ILE A 273 8.79 23.62 4.40
N SER A 274 8.55 24.80 3.82
CA SER A 274 9.43 25.43 2.83
C SER A 274 10.59 26.20 3.44
N ALA A 275 10.38 26.85 4.60
CA ALA A 275 11.34 27.73 5.24
C ALA A 275 11.34 27.57 6.78
N PRO A 276 12.41 28.01 7.47
CA PRO A 276 12.40 28.18 8.92
C PRO A 276 11.22 29.06 9.37
N MET A 277 10.78 28.82 10.62
CA MET A 277 9.72 29.63 11.21
C MET A 277 10.10 31.13 11.21
N ASP A 278 9.18 31.97 10.75
CA ASP A 278 9.33 33.42 10.83
C ASP A 278 9.16 33.89 12.29
N ASP A 279 10.19 34.54 12.83
CA ASP A 279 10.20 35.02 14.21
C ASP A 279 9.30 36.25 14.43
N HIS A 280 9.10 37.04 13.38
CA HIS A 280 8.32 38.28 13.46
C HIS A 280 6.81 37.96 13.40
N ASP A 281 6.42 37.20 12.36
CA ASP A 281 5.02 36.85 12.12
C ASP A 281 4.57 35.60 12.89
N LYS A 282 5.51 34.87 13.50
CA LYS A 282 5.31 33.59 14.20
C LYS A 282 4.57 32.59 13.31
N THR A 283 4.98 32.47 12.06
CA THR A 283 4.36 31.61 11.06
C THR A 283 5.31 30.53 10.55
N ILE A 284 4.74 29.38 10.20
CA ILE A 284 5.42 28.32 9.47
C ILE A 284 4.99 28.44 8.01
N SER A 285 5.95 28.70 7.11
CA SER A 285 5.69 28.77 5.68
C SER A 285 5.82 27.41 5.00
N GLY A 286 4.94 27.13 4.07
CA GLY A 286 4.97 25.89 3.31
C GLY A 286 3.78 25.74 2.37
N PHE A 287 3.58 24.56 1.84
CA PHE A 287 2.49 24.27 0.91
C PHE A 287 1.95 22.87 1.07
N PHE A 288 0.66 22.72 0.77
CA PHE A 288 0.02 21.40 0.75
C PHE A 288 0.45 20.61 -0.47
N ILE A 289 0.65 19.31 -0.25
CA ILE A 289 1.03 18.36 -1.30
C ILE A 289 0.07 17.16 -1.28
N LYS A 290 -0.11 16.54 -2.43
CA LYS A 290 -0.76 15.24 -2.52
C LYS A 290 0.27 14.15 -2.27
N ARG A 291 -0.04 13.19 -1.37
CA ARG A 291 0.89 12.12 -1.03
C ARG A 291 0.17 10.87 -0.53
N ALA A 292 0.64 9.71 -0.98
CA ALA A 292 0.25 8.43 -0.41
C ALA A 292 1.13 8.08 0.78
N GLY A 293 0.54 7.74 1.91
CA GLY A 293 1.23 7.42 3.16
C GLY A 293 0.80 6.11 3.79
N THR A 294 1.21 5.90 5.04
CA THR A 294 1.00 4.64 5.80
C THR A 294 -0.30 4.60 6.59
N GLY A 295 -1.17 5.59 6.43
CA GLY A 295 -2.49 5.59 7.09
C GLY A 295 -3.45 4.58 6.47
N PHE A 296 -4.66 4.55 7.01
CA PHE A 296 -5.74 3.69 6.53
C PHE A 296 -6.91 4.55 6.07
N ASN A 297 -7.68 4.02 5.13
CA ASN A 297 -8.91 4.65 4.70
C ASN A 297 -10.03 4.48 5.75
N GLU A 298 -10.98 5.40 5.72
CA GLU A 298 -12.28 5.27 6.39
C GLU A 298 -13.37 5.67 5.38
N PRO A 299 -14.56 5.06 5.46
CA PRO A 299 -15.65 5.39 4.55
C PRO A 299 -16.04 6.88 4.63
N SER A 300 -16.35 7.46 3.48
CA SER A 300 -16.91 8.83 3.37
C SER A 300 -16.00 9.97 3.86
N VAL A 301 -14.67 9.76 3.86
CA VAL A 301 -13.71 10.84 4.15
C VAL A 301 -13.44 11.65 2.90
N GLU A 302 -13.50 12.98 3.01
CA GLU A 302 -13.14 13.88 1.92
C GLU A 302 -11.65 13.79 1.55
N ASN A 303 -11.36 14.03 0.28
CA ASN A 303 -10.00 13.98 -0.23
C ASN A 303 -9.27 15.31 0.03
N ASN A 304 -8.40 15.30 1.02
CA ASN A 304 -7.53 16.43 1.39
C ASN A 304 -6.07 16.23 0.96
N GLY A 305 -5.83 15.38 -0.07
CA GLY A 305 -4.49 15.13 -0.61
C GLY A 305 -3.64 14.13 0.19
N ALA A 306 -4.12 13.67 1.34
CA ALA A 306 -3.50 12.55 2.06
C ALA A 306 -4.22 11.25 1.69
N TYR A 307 -3.46 10.34 1.09
CA TYR A 307 -4.00 9.05 0.63
C TYR A 307 -3.42 7.88 1.43
N SER A 308 -4.22 6.86 1.60
CA SER A 308 -3.80 5.51 1.95
C SER A 308 -3.81 4.63 0.69
N ILE A 309 -3.02 3.56 0.72
CA ILE A 309 -2.95 2.60 -0.38
C ILE A 309 -3.68 1.34 0.04
N ARG A 310 -4.64 0.89 -0.79
CA ARG A 310 -5.34 -0.36 -0.60
C ARG A 310 -5.12 -1.31 -1.77
N LEU A 311 -4.73 -2.54 -1.46
CA LEU A 311 -4.69 -3.61 -2.44
C LEU A 311 -6.12 -4.09 -2.74
N THR A 312 -6.45 -4.21 -4.03
CA THR A 312 -7.71 -4.79 -4.52
C THR A 312 -7.40 -5.93 -5.48
N GLU A 313 -8.24 -6.93 -5.51
CA GLU A 313 -8.12 -8.05 -6.43
C GLU A 313 -8.59 -7.70 -7.87
#